data_e1d342442b98c0b671ce0bd006325909
#
_entry.id   e1d342442b98c0b671ce0bd006325909
#
_cell.length_a   1.000
_cell.length_b   1.000
_cell.length_c   1.000
_cell.angle_alpha   90.00
_cell.angle_beta   90.00
_cell.angle_gamma   90.00
#
_symmetry.space_group_name_H-M   'P 1'
#
loop_
_entity.id
_entity.type
_entity.pdbx_description
1 polymer ?
#
loop_
_entity_poly.entity_id
_entity_poly.type
_entity_poly.pdbx_seq_one_letter_code
_entity_poly.pdbx_strand_id
1 'polypeptide(L)'
;MAEFLQSYSLSEILIFLVMFAVAFKGAVSFFDWGIERLRKVFDKEQQKEDIHNSLREAIDNTNNQIKDLANNQNEMIKELKDIKLNIELLTEADQADIKAWITEKHHHFCYERKWIDDYNLDCIEKRYHYYELEGGNSFVADLMEEIRALPKVDPMK
;
A
#
# COMPACT_ATOMS: atom_id res chain seq x y z
N MET A 1 59.29 28.90 -59.62
CA MET A 1 58.98 27.53 -59.09
C MET A 1 59.71 26.41 -59.90
N ALA A 2 59.95 26.59 -61.18
CA ALA A 2 60.68 25.57 -62.00
C ALA A 2 62.20 25.52 -61.74
N GLU A 3 62.82 26.65 -61.37
CA GLU A 3 64.27 26.70 -61.08
C GLU A 3 64.68 26.05 -59.69
N PHE A 4 63.73 25.92 -58.77
CA PHE A 4 63.98 25.29 -57.46
C PHE A 4 64.10 23.74 -57.55
N LEU A 5 63.42 23.16 -58.54
CA LEU A 5 63.45 21.72 -58.80
C LEU A 5 64.67 21.22 -59.54
N GLN A 6 65.44 22.11 -60.14
CA GLN A 6 66.59 21.77 -60.98
C GLN A 6 67.92 21.56 -60.19
N SER A 7 67.90 21.89 -58.89
CA SER A 7 69.09 21.77 -58.01
C SER A 7 69.13 20.47 -57.13
N TYR A 8 68.04 19.68 -57.15
CA TYR A 8 67.99 18.43 -56.36
C TYR A 8 68.12 17.19 -57.27
N SER A 9 68.89 16.22 -56.84
CA SER A 9 68.99 14.95 -57.54
C SER A 9 67.69 14.15 -57.41
N LEU A 10 67.36 13.36 -58.39
CA LEU A 10 66.16 12.54 -58.43
C LEU A 10 66.03 11.67 -57.17
N SER A 11 67.13 11.23 -56.57
CA SER A 11 67.20 10.45 -55.35
C SER A 11 66.80 11.29 -54.10
N GLU A 12 67.18 12.57 -54.04
CA GLU A 12 66.80 13.48 -52.93
C GLU A 12 65.29 13.79 -52.92
N ILE A 13 64.71 14.00 -54.12
CA ILE A 13 63.27 14.22 -54.29
C ILE A 13 62.48 12.96 -53.83
N LEU A 14 62.98 11.78 -54.16
CA LEU A 14 62.32 10.52 -53.78
C LEU A 14 62.40 10.29 -52.27
N ILE A 15 63.53 10.57 -51.65
CA ILE A 15 63.69 10.51 -50.17
C ILE A 15 62.73 11.50 -49.49
N PHE A 16 62.59 12.70 -50.01
CA PHE A 16 61.72 13.74 -49.47
C PHE A 16 60.25 13.30 -49.54
N LEU A 17 59.83 12.71 -50.66
CA LEU A 17 58.46 12.16 -50.84
C LEU A 17 58.17 11.00 -49.87
N VAL A 18 59.13 10.12 -49.69
CA VAL A 18 58.97 9.02 -48.71
C VAL A 18 58.90 9.55 -47.28
N MET A 19 59.77 10.48 -46.88
CA MET A 19 59.74 11.11 -45.57
C MET A 19 58.42 11.86 -45.32
N PHE A 20 57.90 12.58 -46.35
CA PHE A 20 56.62 13.26 -46.28
C PHE A 20 55.47 12.29 -46.14
N ALA A 21 55.45 11.19 -46.87
CA ALA A 21 54.41 10.16 -46.76
C ALA A 21 54.41 9.50 -45.40
N VAL A 22 55.58 9.22 -44.81
CA VAL A 22 55.68 8.67 -43.41
C VAL A 22 55.21 9.68 -42.37
N ALA A 23 55.62 10.95 -42.51
CA ALA A 23 55.19 12.03 -41.60
C ALA A 23 53.67 12.26 -41.66
N PHE A 24 53.13 12.25 -42.89
CA PHE A 24 51.67 12.40 -43.09
C PHE A 24 50.88 11.24 -42.49
N LYS A 25 51.35 10.01 -42.68
CA LYS A 25 50.71 8.83 -42.08
C LYS A 25 50.79 8.86 -40.55
N GLY A 26 51.90 9.34 -39.97
CA GLY A 26 52.06 9.54 -38.55
C GLY A 26 51.10 10.59 -37.98
N ALA A 27 50.93 11.70 -38.73
CA ALA A 27 49.97 12.76 -38.36
C ALA A 27 48.53 12.25 -38.36
N VAL A 28 48.10 11.55 -39.40
CA VAL A 28 46.75 10.97 -39.50
C VAL A 28 46.50 9.99 -38.37
N SER A 29 47.43 9.09 -38.10
CA SER A 29 47.28 8.13 -36.98
C SER A 29 47.20 8.82 -35.60
N PHE A 30 47.89 9.92 -35.41
CA PHE A 30 47.84 10.72 -34.19
C PHE A 30 46.47 11.41 -34.03
N PHE A 31 45.93 11.94 -35.11
CA PHE A 31 44.58 12.53 -35.13
C PHE A 31 43.50 11.49 -34.86
N ASP A 32 43.57 10.31 -35.45
CA ASP A 32 42.61 9.23 -35.24
C ASP A 32 42.65 8.77 -33.76
N TRP A 33 43.82 8.61 -33.17
CA TRP A 33 43.98 8.30 -31.76
C TRP A 33 43.39 9.38 -30.86
N GLY A 34 43.61 10.67 -31.18
CA GLY A 34 43.08 11.80 -30.43
C GLY A 34 41.54 11.85 -30.48
N ILE A 35 40.98 11.68 -31.65
CA ILE A 35 39.52 11.64 -31.85
C ILE A 35 38.89 10.47 -31.09
N GLU A 36 39.48 9.29 -31.14
CA GLU A 36 38.99 8.11 -30.44
C GLU A 36 39.01 8.31 -28.90
N ARG A 37 40.08 8.97 -28.38
CA ARG A 37 40.20 9.27 -26.96
C ARG A 37 39.19 10.33 -26.50
N LEU A 38 38.92 11.35 -27.32
CA LEU A 38 37.88 12.35 -27.06
C LEU A 38 36.50 11.72 -27.06
N ARG A 39 36.20 10.87 -28.07
CA ARG A 39 34.92 10.16 -28.16
C ARG A 39 34.66 9.33 -26.88
N LYS A 40 35.64 8.57 -26.39
CA LYS A 40 35.48 7.77 -25.15
C LYS A 40 35.21 8.62 -23.91
N VAL A 41 35.72 9.86 -23.86
CA VAL A 41 35.44 10.78 -22.75
C VAL A 41 34.02 11.34 -22.86
N PHE A 42 33.61 11.76 -24.06
CA PHE A 42 32.24 12.24 -24.30
C PHE A 42 31.18 11.17 -24.06
N ASP A 43 31.42 9.95 -24.54
CA ASP A 43 30.48 8.83 -24.33
C ASP A 43 30.30 8.50 -22.84
N LYS A 44 31.36 8.60 -22.02
CA LYS A 44 31.27 8.42 -20.57
C LYS A 44 30.51 9.54 -19.85
N GLU A 45 30.62 10.76 -20.34
CA GLU A 45 29.94 11.92 -19.75
C GLU A 45 28.44 11.87 -20.09
N GLN A 46 28.11 11.54 -21.33
CA GLN A 46 26.73 11.34 -21.77
C GLN A 46 26.07 10.17 -21.04
N GLN A 47 26.78 9.06 -20.84
CA GLN A 47 26.29 7.91 -20.08
C GLN A 47 26.00 8.24 -18.62
N LYS A 48 26.80 9.11 -17.98
CA LYS A 48 26.55 9.60 -16.61
C LYS A 48 25.31 10.50 -16.55
N GLU A 49 25.12 11.34 -17.55
CA GLU A 49 23.97 12.24 -17.64
C GLU A 49 22.66 11.46 -17.86
N ASP A 50 22.69 10.44 -18.72
CA ASP A 50 21.56 9.54 -18.95
C ASP A 50 21.19 8.74 -17.69
N ILE A 51 22.18 8.23 -16.96
CA ILE A 51 21.95 7.54 -15.67
C ILE A 51 21.38 8.52 -14.63
N HIS A 52 21.90 9.74 -14.58
CA HIS A 52 21.39 10.75 -13.65
C HIS A 52 19.94 11.13 -13.94
N ASN A 53 19.59 11.30 -15.20
CA ASN A 53 18.24 11.62 -15.64
C ASN A 53 17.26 10.47 -15.37
N SER A 54 17.66 9.23 -15.66
CA SER A 54 16.84 8.05 -15.37
C SER A 54 16.62 7.82 -13.88
N LEU A 55 17.65 8.10 -13.06
CA LEU A 55 17.53 8.03 -11.60
C LEU A 55 16.59 9.11 -11.06
N ARG A 56 16.66 10.32 -11.60
CA ARG A 56 15.78 11.43 -11.22
C ARG A 56 14.32 11.11 -11.56
N GLU A 57 14.07 10.59 -12.74
CA GLU A 57 12.73 10.16 -13.16
C GLU A 57 12.18 9.02 -12.27
N ALA A 58 13.03 8.05 -11.90
CA ALA A 58 12.66 6.98 -10.98
C ALA A 58 12.32 7.51 -9.58
N ILE A 59 13.08 8.50 -9.07
CA ILE A 59 12.81 9.16 -7.79
C ILE A 59 11.48 9.91 -7.85
N ASP A 60 11.24 10.69 -8.89
CA ASP A 60 10.00 11.47 -9.03
C ASP A 60 8.78 10.54 -9.13
N ASN A 61 8.89 9.45 -9.88
CA ASN A 61 7.84 8.42 -9.97
C ASN A 61 7.58 7.76 -8.60
N THR A 62 8.64 7.40 -7.88
CA THR A 62 8.52 6.82 -6.53
C THR A 62 7.86 7.80 -5.55
N ASN A 63 8.23 9.08 -5.60
CA ASN A 63 7.62 10.11 -4.77
C ASN A 63 6.12 10.28 -5.06
N ASN A 64 5.71 10.21 -6.32
CA ASN A 64 4.30 10.24 -6.71
C ASN A 64 3.54 9.02 -6.16
N GLN A 65 4.11 7.83 -6.29
CA GLN A 65 3.53 6.60 -5.72
C GLN A 65 3.38 6.67 -4.18
N ILE A 66 4.39 7.22 -3.49
CA ILE A 66 4.32 7.43 -2.03
C ILE A 66 3.19 8.40 -1.67
N LYS A 67 3.01 9.47 -2.44
CA LYS A 67 1.93 10.43 -2.23
C LYS A 67 0.55 9.81 -2.43
N ASP A 68 0.39 9.03 -3.50
CA ASP A 68 -0.87 8.32 -3.78
C ASP A 68 -1.16 7.28 -2.69
N LEU A 69 -0.14 6.54 -2.23
CA LEU A 69 -0.28 5.60 -1.12
C LEU A 69 -0.70 6.29 0.18
N ALA A 70 -0.12 7.45 0.49
CA ALA A 70 -0.48 8.24 1.66
C ALA A 70 -1.94 8.75 1.59
N ASN A 71 -2.41 9.16 0.41
CA ASN A 71 -3.79 9.57 0.20
C ASN A 71 -4.76 8.38 0.41
N ASN A 72 -4.48 7.24 -0.21
CA ASN A 72 -5.28 6.02 -0.05
C ASN A 72 -5.33 5.56 1.42
N GLN A 73 -4.21 5.69 2.15
CA GLN A 73 -4.14 5.38 3.58
C GLN A 73 -5.05 6.31 4.40
N ASN A 74 -5.07 7.59 4.09
CA ASN A 74 -5.95 8.55 4.77
C ASN A 74 -7.43 8.29 4.49
N GLU A 75 -7.79 7.93 3.27
CA GLU A 75 -9.16 7.52 2.91
C GLU A 75 -9.58 6.26 3.68
N MET A 76 -8.72 5.23 3.71
CA MET A 76 -8.97 4.00 4.46
C MET A 76 -9.16 4.27 5.96
N ILE A 77 -8.37 5.15 6.57
CA ILE A 77 -8.52 5.55 7.97
C ILE A 77 -9.87 6.21 8.20
N LYS A 78 -10.35 7.03 7.28
CA LYS A 78 -11.67 7.66 7.36
C LYS A 78 -12.78 6.63 7.30
N GLU A 79 -12.72 5.73 6.31
CA GLU A 79 -13.71 4.64 6.18
C GLU A 79 -13.75 3.74 7.42
N LEU A 80 -12.59 3.40 8.00
CA LEU A 80 -12.52 2.62 9.23
C LEU A 80 -13.17 3.33 10.42
N LYS A 81 -13.05 4.66 10.52
CA LYS A 81 -13.73 5.45 11.56
C LYS A 81 -15.25 5.44 11.37
N ASP A 82 -15.72 5.56 10.13
CA ASP A 82 -17.14 5.54 9.80
C ASP A 82 -17.74 4.14 10.08
N ILE A 83 -17.01 3.07 9.71
CA ILE A 83 -17.39 1.69 10.04
C ILE A 83 -17.47 1.48 11.56
N LYS A 84 -16.47 1.95 12.30
CA LYS A 84 -16.46 1.84 13.76
C LYS A 84 -17.68 2.52 14.38
N LEU A 85 -17.99 3.76 13.96
CA LEU A 85 -19.16 4.48 14.42
C LEU A 85 -20.45 3.72 14.11
N ASN A 86 -20.59 3.18 12.92
CA ASN A 86 -21.77 2.41 12.53
C ASN A 86 -21.90 1.12 13.36
N ILE A 87 -20.81 0.44 13.67
CA ILE A 87 -20.80 -0.73 14.57
C ILE A 87 -21.27 -0.33 15.97
N GLU A 88 -20.77 0.77 16.53
CA GLU A 88 -21.18 1.26 17.83
C GLU A 88 -22.70 1.54 17.88
N LEU A 89 -23.22 2.24 16.87
CA LEU A 89 -24.67 2.51 16.75
C LEU A 89 -25.52 1.25 16.61
N LEU A 90 -25.06 0.27 15.83
CA LEU A 90 -25.75 -1.01 15.66
C LEU A 90 -25.74 -1.82 16.96
N THR A 91 -24.62 -1.83 17.68
CA THR A 91 -24.51 -2.52 18.98
C THR A 91 -25.46 -1.90 20.01
N GLU A 92 -25.53 -0.56 20.09
CA GLU A 92 -26.48 0.12 20.97
C GLU A 92 -27.94 -0.20 20.63
N ALA A 93 -28.28 -0.22 19.34
CA ALA A 93 -29.63 -0.56 18.88
C ALA A 93 -29.99 -2.03 19.20
N ASP A 94 -29.06 -2.97 18.97
CA ASP A 94 -29.28 -4.40 19.26
C ASP A 94 -29.43 -4.64 20.77
N GLN A 95 -28.61 -3.99 21.59
CA GLN A 95 -28.77 -4.04 23.05
C GLN A 95 -30.15 -3.52 23.49
N ALA A 96 -30.64 -2.43 22.89
CA ALA A 96 -31.96 -1.88 23.20
C ALA A 96 -33.08 -2.86 22.81
N ASP A 97 -32.96 -3.49 21.65
CA ASP A 97 -33.92 -4.50 21.17
C ASP A 97 -33.92 -5.76 22.04
N ILE A 98 -32.75 -6.27 22.42
CA ILE A 98 -32.63 -7.44 23.29
C ILE A 98 -33.24 -7.14 24.67
N LYS A 99 -32.92 -5.97 25.22
CA LYS A 99 -33.45 -5.50 26.48
C LYS A 99 -34.99 -5.41 26.47
N ALA A 100 -35.56 -4.80 25.43
CA ALA A 100 -37.01 -4.68 25.27
C ALA A 100 -37.67 -6.06 25.16
N TRP A 101 -37.06 -6.96 24.36
CA TRP A 101 -37.56 -8.31 24.17
C TRP A 101 -37.50 -9.15 25.46
N ILE A 102 -36.38 -9.11 26.22
CA ILE A 102 -36.28 -9.83 27.51
C ILE A 102 -37.30 -9.28 28.50
N THR A 103 -37.52 -7.95 28.54
CA THR A 103 -38.54 -7.34 29.39
C THR A 103 -39.92 -7.82 29.06
N GLU A 104 -40.28 -7.93 27.77
CA GLU A 104 -41.56 -8.50 27.32
C GLU A 104 -41.71 -9.97 27.74
N LYS A 105 -40.66 -10.78 27.54
CA LYS A 105 -40.68 -12.19 27.94
C LYS A 105 -40.78 -12.36 29.45
N HIS A 106 -40.05 -11.54 30.21
CA HIS A 106 -40.19 -11.51 31.67
C HIS A 106 -41.65 -11.23 32.10
N HIS A 107 -42.28 -10.18 31.52
CA HIS A 107 -43.68 -9.90 31.81
C HIS A 107 -44.56 -11.09 31.50
N HIS A 108 -44.41 -11.67 30.34
CA HIS A 108 -45.22 -12.81 29.91
C HIS A 108 -45.04 -14.04 30.83
N PHE A 109 -43.83 -14.44 31.14
CA PHE A 109 -43.60 -15.66 31.90
C PHE A 109 -43.74 -15.44 33.42
N CYS A 110 -43.30 -14.30 33.98
CA CYS A 110 -43.37 -14.08 35.43
C CYS A 110 -44.77 -13.60 35.93
N TYR A 111 -45.49 -12.81 35.13
CA TYR A 111 -46.79 -12.27 35.56
C TYR A 111 -47.99 -12.98 34.94
N GLU A 112 -47.94 -13.37 33.67
CA GLU A 112 -49.08 -13.99 32.99
C GLU A 112 -49.09 -15.52 33.17
N ARG A 113 -48.03 -16.23 32.76
CA ARG A 113 -47.95 -17.70 32.76
C ARG A 113 -47.54 -18.28 34.09
N LYS A 114 -46.63 -17.64 34.82
CA LYS A 114 -46.01 -18.06 36.09
C LYS A 114 -45.23 -19.39 36.01
N TRP A 115 -44.83 -19.80 34.84
CA TRP A 115 -44.00 -20.95 34.58
C TRP A 115 -43.32 -20.79 33.19
N ILE A 116 -42.23 -21.51 32.95
CA ILE A 116 -41.49 -21.48 31.71
C ILE A 116 -41.06 -22.90 31.33
N ASP A 117 -41.13 -23.26 30.03
CA ASP A 117 -40.57 -24.49 29.53
C ASP A 117 -39.06 -24.33 29.20
N ASP A 118 -38.36 -25.48 29.16
CA ASP A 118 -36.90 -25.49 28.91
C ASP A 118 -36.51 -24.89 27.55
N TYR A 119 -37.37 -25.02 26.52
CA TYR A 119 -37.09 -24.45 25.19
C TYR A 119 -37.12 -22.91 25.20
N ASN A 120 -38.14 -22.34 25.81
CA ASN A 120 -38.24 -20.88 25.92
C ASN A 120 -37.13 -20.31 26.81
N LEU A 121 -36.80 -20.98 27.90
CA LEU A 121 -35.69 -20.59 28.75
C LEU A 121 -34.37 -20.59 27.99
N ASP A 122 -34.05 -21.65 27.23
CA ASP A 122 -32.84 -21.73 26.41
C ASP A 122 -32.76 -20.61 25.35
N CYS A 123 -33.89 -20.28 24.73
CA CYS A 123 -33.97 -19.17 23.77
C CYS A 123 -33.67 -17.81 24.41
N ILE A 124 -34.19 -17.57 25.63
CA ILE A 124 -33.95 -16.33 26.37
C ILE A 124 -32.49 -16.25 26.83
N GLU A 125 -31.94 -17.36 27.38
CA GLU A 125 -30.55 -17.45 27.80
C GLU A 125 -29.56 -17.15 26.67
N LYS A 126 -29.79 -17.72 25.50
CA LYS A 126 -28.94 -17.46 24.33
C LYS A 126 -28.95 -15.98 23.96
N ARG A 127 -30.11 -15.35 23.96
CA ARG A 127 -30.23 -13.94 23.60
C ARG A 127 -29.63 -13.03 24.66
N TYR A 128 -29.80 -13.38 25.94
CA TYR A 128 -29.18 -12.70 27.06
C TYR A 128 -27.63 -12.80 27.01
N HIS A 129 -27.10 -13.95 26.62
CA HIS A 129 -25.68 -14.13 26.43
C HIS A 129 -25.09 -13.18 25.38
N TYR A 130 -25.75 -12.92 24.25
CA TYR A 130 -25.32 -11.92 23.28
C TYR A 130 -25.35 -10.51 23.85
N TYR A 131 -26.39 -10.18 24.63
CA TYR A 131 -26.49 -8.90 25.35
C TYR A 131 -25.30 -8.67 26.28
N GLU A 132 -24.87 -9.70 27.02
CA GLU A 132 -23.69 -9.62 27.89
C GLU A 132 -22.40 -9.46 27.08
N LEU A 133 -22.24 -10.18 25.95
CA LEU A 133 -21.07 -10.08 25.09
C LEU A 133 -20.90 -8.68 24.47
N GLU A 134 -21.99 -8.02 24.20
CA GLU A 134 -22.02 -6.64 23.69
C GLU A 134 -21.81 -5.59 24.80
N GLY A 135 -21.56 -6.01 26.03
CA GLY A 135 -21.33 -5.12 27.16
C GLY A 135 -22.61 -4.58 27.80
N GLY A 136 -23.75 -5.19 27.54
CA GLY A 136 -25.02 -4.87 28.18
C GLY A 136 -24.95 -5.10 29.69
N ASN A 137 -25.18 -4.06 30.45
CA ASN A 137 -25.21 -4.07 31.91
C ASN A 137 -26.38 -3.24 32.41
N SER A 138 -27.48 -3.86 32.73
CA SER A 138 -28.64 -3.16 33.22
C SER A 138 -29.48 -4.09 34.11
N PHE A 139 -30.67 -3.63 34.53
CA PHE A 139 -31.64 -4.41 35.25
C PHE A 139 -32.06 -5.73 34.55
N VAL A 140 -31.61 -5.98 33.30
CA VAL A 140 -31.92 -7.22 32.57
C VAL A 140 -31.38 -8.45 33.27
N ALA A 141 -30.25 -8.32 33.98
CA ALA A 141 -29.72 -9.41 34.80
C ALA A 141 -30.72 -9.81 35.92
N ASP A 142 -31.32 -8.84 36.59
CA ASP A 142 -32.33 -9.09 37.64
C ASP A 142 -33.57 -9.79 37.03
N LEU A 143 -34.04 -9.36 35.85
CA LEU A 143 -35.14 -10.01 35.16
C LEU A 143 -34.81 -11.47 34.75
N MET A 144 -33.57 -11.72 34.37
CA MET A 144 -33.12 -13.08 34.06
C MET A 144 -33.09 -13.99 35.30
N GLU A 145 -32.71 -13.47 36.46
CA GLU A 145 -32.79 -14.22 37.73
C GLU A 145 -34.24 -14.61 38.05
N GLU A 146 -35.19 -13.70 37.91
CA GLU A 146 -36.62 -13.97 38.14
C GLU A 146 -37.13 -15.02 37.12
N ILE A 147 -36.76 -14.94 35.81
CA ILE A 147 -37.16 -15.91 34.80
C ILE A 147 -36.59 -17.30 35.16
N ARG A 148 -35.33 -17.38 35.59
CA ARG A 148 -34.65 -18.64 35.97
C ARG A 148 -35.29 -19.30 37.19
N ALA A 149 -35.87 -18.51 38.08
CA ALA A 149 -36.52 -18.99 39.29
C ALA A 149 -37.93 -19.58 39.04
N LEU A 150 -38.48 -19.41 37.83
CA LEU A 150 -39.83 -19.92 37.50
C LEU A 150 -39.87 -21.45 37.51
N PRO A 151 -41.03 -22.07 37.84
CA PRO A 151 -41.30 -23.49 37.64
C PRO A 151 -41.15 -23.86 36.18
N LYS A 152 -40.48 -24.96 35.87
CA LYS A 152 -40.21 -25.41 34.52
C LYS A 152 -41.33 -26.28 33.92
N VAL A 153 -42.33 -26.62 34.68
CA VAL A 153 -43.46 -27.46 34.26
C VAL A 153 -44.73 -26.72 34.62
N ASP A 154 -45.72 -26.76 33.73
CA ASP A 154 -47.05 -26.23 33.99
C ASP A 154 -47.64 -26.92 35.27
N PRO A 155 -47.84 -26.18 36.35
CA PRO A 155 -48.34 -26.76 37.59
C PRO A 155 -49.80 -27.24 37.50
N MET A 156 -50.50 -26.96 36.39
CA MET A 156 -51.91 -27.38 36.17
C MET A 156 -52.00 -28.62 35.25
N LYS A 157 -50.89 -29.21 34.82
CA LYS A 157 -50.83 -30.50 34.15
C LYS A 157 -50.20 -31.54 35.06
#